data_9f80ca2b72ef7e384e4e3ea3b66a753e
#
_entry.id   9f80ca2b72ef7e384e4e3ea3b66a753e
#
_cell.length_a   1.000
_cell.length_b   1.000
_cell.length_c   1.000
_cell.angle_alpha   90.00
_cell.angle_beta   90.00
_cell.angle_gamma   90.00
#
_symmetry.space_group_name_H-M   'P 1'
#
loop_
_entity.id
_entity.type
_entity.pdbx_description
1 polymer ?
#
loop_
_entity_poly.entity_id
_entity_poly.type
_entity_poly.pdbx_seq_one_letter_code
_entity_poly.pdbx_strand_id
1 'polypeptide(L)'
;MNGIDIAGHQKGINLAAVPCDFVIIKATQGTSFVNPEFIKQLSQAISLNKYIGIYHYAGGGAGAVPEAEHFIKTIKPYIGKAILVLDWEGEQNPKFNSPTYAMAFLNYVKQQTGIVPFIYMSKSVCRQYSRYWDSSFPLWAAQYKKVPPTTYVYNPWTDDKGFGAWNTCKIYQYSSKGQLPGYGGALDLDLSYIDGAEWLRWASGDLVPEQPTEPVPPQTTSGTNVYPTLKRGDRSEYVRAWQTFLNLNGYSCGTADGIFGAKTLKAVKAWQKAHGLKADGIIGAKTWASLPMLS
;
A
#
# COMPACT_ATOMS: atom_id res chain seq x y z
N MET A 1 -4.83 4.68 -2.29
CA MET A 1 -4.82 5.09 -0.87
C MET A 1 -3.67 6.04 -0.63
N ASN A 2 -3.86 7.05 0.22
CA ASN A 2 -2.80 7.97 0.61
C ASN A 2 -2.10 7.48 1.89
N GLY A 3 -0.80 7.63 1.96
CA GLY A 3 -0.03 7.21 3.11
C GLY A 3 1.20 8.03 3.39
N ILE A 4 1.87 7.66 4.45
CA ILE A 4 3.15 8.21 4.87
C ILE A 4 4.08 7.07 5.27
N ASP A 5 5.38 7.31 5.20
CA ASP A 5 6.33 6.46 5.90
C ASP A 5 7.08 7.28 6.97
N ILE A 6 7.42 6.59 8.06
CA ILE A 6 7.95 7.22 9.27
C ILE A 6 9.02 6.37 9.95
N ALA A 7 9.89 7.08 10.66
CA ALA A 7 10.98 6.49 11.44
C ALA A 7 11.11 7.20 12.80
N GLY A 8 12.24 7.03 13.46
CA GLY A 8 12.58 7.74 14.69
C GLY A 8 12.62 9.27 14.55
N HIS A 9 12.85 9.76 13.33
CA HIS A 9 12.83 11.20 13.04
C HIS A 9 11.45 11.83 13.24
N GLN A 10 10.37 11.07 13.02
CA GLN A 10 9.00 11.51 13.28
C GLN A 10 8.56 11.24 14.72
N LYS A 11 9.49 11.33 15.67
CA LYS A 11 9.17 11.28 17.11
C LYS A 11 8.12 12.32 17.47
N GLY A 12 7.10 11.89 18.21
CA GLY A 12 6.01 12.76 18.66
C GLY A 12 4.89 12.96 17.65
N ILE A 13 4.92 12.28 16.49
CA ILE A 13 3.82 12.30 15.53
C ILE A 13 2.50 11.86 16.18
N ASN A 14 1.41 12.58 15.86
CA ASN A 14 0.05 12.21 16.23
C ASN A 14 -0.68 11.65 15.01
N LEU A 15 -0.66 10.34 14.82
CA LEU A 15 -1.28 9.66 13.68
C LEU A 15 -2.81 9.83 13.62
N ALA A 16 -3.46 10.17 14.73
CA ALA A 16 -4.90 10.46 14.74
C ALA A 16 -5.24 11.75 13.97
N ALA A 17 -4.30 12.70 13.92
CA ALA A 17 -4.47 13.95 13.19
C ALA A 17 -3.94 13.89 11.74
N VAL A 18 -3.18 12.83 11.38
CA VAL A 18 -2.66 12.67 10.01
C VAL A 18 -3.73 12.01 9.13
N PRO A 19 -4.19 12.66 8.05
CA PRO A 19 -5.23 12.13 7.16
C PRO A 19 -4.67 11.08 6.18
N CYS A 20 -4.14 9.96 6.70
CA CYS A 20 -3.59 8.86 5.89
C CYS A 20 -4.41 7.58 6.04
N ASP A 21 -4.47 6.78 4.97
CA ASP A 21 -5.09 5.45 4.97
C ASP A 21 -4.11 4.40 5.51
N PHE A 22 -2.82 4.54 5.16
CA PHE A 22 -1.77 3.61 5.57
C PHE A 22 -0.54 4.34 6.12
N VAL A 23 0.26 3.59 6.88
CA VAL A 23 1.55 4.05 7.39
C VAL A 23 2.59 2.93 7.31
N ILE A 24 3.78 3.25 6.80
CA ILE A 24 4.91 2.32 6.74
C ILE A 24 5.96 2.77 7.76
N ILE A 25 6.32 1.91 8.70
CA ILE A 25 7.06 2.29 9.91
C ILE A 25 8.41 1.56 9.96
N LYS A 26 9.49 2.31 10.15
CA LYS A 26 10.82 1.73 10.39
C LYS A 26 10.80 0.89 11.66
N ALA A 27 11.19 -0.40 11.54
CA ALA A 27 11.40 -1.25 12.70
C ALA A 27 12.88 -1.36 13.04
N THR A 28 13.72 -1.69 12.06
CA THR A 28 15.12 -2.06 12.27
C THR A 28 16.05 -1.50 11.20
N GLN A 29 17.35 -1.52 11.50
CA GLN A 29 18.43 -1.25 10.54
C GLN A 29 19.64 -2.12 10.88
N GLY A 30 20.31 -2.67 9.86
CA GLY A 30 21.45 -3.54 10.07
C GLY A 30 21.10 -4.72 10.99
N THR A 31 22.06 -5.18 11.78
CA THR A 31 21.89 -6.38 12.63
C THR A 31 21.55 -6.10 14.08
N SER A 32 21.44 -4.82 14.50
CA SER A 32 21.30 -4.49 15.92
C SER A 32 20.39 -3.30 16.22
N PHE A 33 20.21 -2.36 15.29
CA PHE A 33 19.42 -1.18 15.55
C PHE A 33 17.91 -1.51 15.49
N VAL A 34 17.21 -1.09 16.55
CA VAL A 34 15.73 -1.06 16.59
C VAL A 34 15.30 0.39 16.73
N ASN A 35 14.36 0.84 15.89
CA ASN A 35 13.81 2.19 15.98
C ASN A 35 13.14 2.39 17.35
N PRO A 36 13.60 3.34 18.18
CA PRO A 36 13.06 3.57 19.52
C PRO A 36 11.59 4.02 19.54
N GLU A 37 11.10 4.60 18.44
CA GLU A 37 9.71 5.02 18.31
C GLU A 37 8.80 3.93 17.68
N PHE A 38 9.37 2.80 17.24
CA PHE A 38 8.65 1.76 16.48
C PHE A 38 7.36 1.32 17.15
N ILE A 39 7.45 0.86 18.41
CA ILE A 39 6.28 0.32 19.12
C ILE A 39 5.23 1.40 19.37
N LYS A 40 5.65 2.62 19.67
CA LYS A 40 4.73 3.74 19.92
C LYS A 40 3.98 4.14 18.64
N GLN A 41 4.70 4.28 17.53
CA GLN A 41 4.12 4.60 16.22
C GLN A 41 3.19 3.47 15.74
N LEU A 42 3.63 2.23 15.87
CA LEU A 42 2.84 1.05 15.49
C LEU A 42 1.57 0.91 16.33
N SER A 43 1.63 1.14 17.63
CA SER A 43 0.45 1.09 18.51
C SER A 43 -0.59 2.14 18.13
N GLN A 44 -0.17 3.35 17.76
CA GLN A 44 -1.08 4.36 17.23
C GLN A 44 -1.75 3.88 15.92
N ALA A 45 -0.97 3.36 14.97
CA ALA A 45 -1.49 2.88 13.69
C ALA A 45 -2.52 1.75 13.87
N ILE A 46 -2.24 0.79 14.76
CA ILE A 46 -3.16 -0.32 15.09
C ILE A 46 -4.46 0.23 15.70
N SER A 47 -4.37 1.11 16.69
CA SER A 47 -5.54 1.66 17.38
C SER A 47 -6.46 2.47 16.46
N LEU A 48 -5.90 3.02 15.38
CA LEU A 48 -6.60 3.81 14.36
C LEU A 48 -7.02 2.99 13.14
N ASN A 49 -6.84 1.65 13.18
CA ASN A 49 -7.14 0.74 12.07
C ASN A 49 -6.50 1.16 10.74
N LYS A 50 -5.30 1.75 10.79
CA LYS A 50 -4.53 2.08 9.57
C LYS A 50 -4.02 0.79 8.92
N TYR A 51 -3.91 0.78 7.59
CA TYR A 51 -3.13 -0.25 6.91
C TYR A 51 -1.65 -0.07 7.25
N ILE A 52 -0.98 -1.17 7.63
CA ILE A 52 0.36 -1.10 8.22
C ILE A 52 1.39 -1.73 7.30
N GLY A 53 2.49 -1.03 7.08
CA GLY A 53 3.74 -1.56 6.58
C GLY A 53 4.83 -1.46 7.65
N ILE A 54 5.78 -2.39 7.62
CA ILE A 54 6.93 -2.39 8.54
C ILE A 54 8.19 -2.59 7.71
N TYR A 55 9.16 -1.69 7.85
CA TYR A 55 10.38 -1.78 7.05
C TYR A 55 11.66 -1.99 7.84
N HIS A 56 12.60 -2.65 7.19
CA HIS A 56 13.99 -2.78 7.56
C HIS A 56 14.86 -1.95 6.63
N TYR A 57 15.69 -1.07 7.17
CA TYR A 57 16.69 -0.33 6.42
C TYR A 57 17.97 -1.16 6.29
N ALA A 58 18.40 -1.43 5.07
CA ALA A 58 19.58 -2.24 4.83
C ALA A 58 20.85 -1.54 5.33
N GLY A 59 21.55 -2.17 6.26
CA GLY A 59 22.82 -1.69 6.79
C GLY A 59 24.06 -2.24 6.07
N GLY A 60 23.94 -3.38 5.37
CA GLY A 60 24.97 -3.97 4.51
C GLY A 60 26.25 -4.48 5.22
N GLY A 61 26.33 -4.39 6.54
CA GLY A 61 27.58 -4.65 7.27
C GLY A 61 27.89 -6.11 7.53
N ALA A 62 26.93 -6.87 8.04
CA ALA A 62 27.15 -8.22 8.59
C ALA A 62 26.61 -9.37 7.72
N GLY A 63 25.94 -9.06 6.61
CA GLY A 63 25.34 -10.03 5.71
C GLY A 63 23.82 -9.94 5.66
N ALA A 64 23.23 -10.31 4.53
CA ALA A 64 21.80 -10.20 4.27
C ALA A 64 20.97 -11.08 5.22
N VAL A 65 21.42 -12.29 5.50
CA VAL A 65 20.70 -13.24 6.38
C VAL A 65 20.68 -12.76 7.83
N PRO A 66 21.81 -12.37 8.47
CA PRO A 66 21.78 -11.79 9.83
C PRO A 66 20.89 -10.54 9.95
N GLU A 67 20.84 -9.68 8.95
CA GLU A 67 19.93 -8.53 8.94
C GLU A 67 18.45 -8.97 8.87
N ALA A 68 18.15 -9.93 8.00
CA ALA A 68 16.81 -10.49 7.88
C ALA A 68 16.35 -11.18 9.18
N GLU A 69 17.24 -11.92 9.85
CA GLU A 69 16.96 -12.53 11.16
C GLU A 69 16.66 -11.48 12.23
N HIS A 70 17.45 -10.41 12.29
CA HIS A 70 17.22 -9.30 13.20
C HIS A 70 15.84 -8.65 12.95
N PHE A 71 15.50 -8.41 11.69
CA PHE A 71 14.21 -7.88 11.29
C PHE A 71 13.08 -8.80 11.73
N ILE A 72 13.09 -10.07 11.30
CA ILE A 72 12.07 -11.08 11.62
C ILE A 72 11.88 -11.22 13.12
N LYS A 73 12.97 -11.32 13.89
CA LYS A 73 12.92 -11.43 15.36
C LYS A 73 12.19 -10.24 15.98
N THR A 74 12.49 -9.03 15.51
CA THR A 74 11.91 -7.79 16.04
C THR A 74 10.42 -7.66 15.74
N ILE A 75 10.01 -8.05 14.52
CA ILE A 75 8.61 -7.88 14.07
C ILE A 75 7.74 -9.13 14.26
N LYS A 76 8.24 -10.18 14.90
CA LYS A 76 7.56 -11.48 15.03
C LYS A 76 6.06 -11.41 15.37
N PRO A 77 5.59 -10.56 16.32
CA PRO A 77 4.16 -10.46 16.66
C PRO A 77 3.28 -9.87 15.55
N TYR A 78 3.88 -9.27 14.53
CA TYR A 78 3.20 -8.50 13.48
C TYR A 78 3.27 -9.18 12.10
N ILE A 79 3.97 -10.30 11.99
CA ILE A 79 3.99 -11.15 10.78
C ILE A 79 2.57 -11.61 10.51
N GLY A 80 2.11 -11.48 9.27
CA GLY A 80 0.72 -11.76 8.86
C GLY A 80 -0.26 -10.61 9.11
N LYS A 81 0.19 -9.46 9.66
CA LYS A 81 -0.66 -8.30 9.97
C LYS A 81 -0.21 -7.00 9.30
N ALA A 82 0.98 -7.00 8.71
CA ALA A 82 1.58 -5.85 8.03
C ALA A 82 2.32 -6.31 6.78
N ILE A 83 2.37 -5.47 5.76
CA ILE A 83 3.31 -5.71 4.66
C ILE A 83 4.74 -5.55 5.20
N LEU A 84 5.64 -6.42 4.77
CA LEU A 84 7.04 -6.39 5.14
C LEU A 84 7.83 -5.72 4.03
N VAL A 85 8.80 -4.87 4.37
CA VAL A 85 9.52 -4.10 3.37
C VAL A 85 11.02 -4.13 3.65
N LEU A 86 11.82 -4.34 2.61
CA LEU A 86 13.25 -4.00 2.60
C LEU A 86 13.42 -2.61 2.02
N ASP A 87 13.98 -1.70 2.78
CA ASP A 87 14.39 -0.37 2.34
C ASP A 87 15.84 -0.45 1.83
N TRP A 88 16.00 -0.33 0.49
CA TRP A 88 17.25 -0.48 -0.21
C TRP A 88 17.79 0.85 -0.71
N GLU A 89 18.55 1.51 0.14
CA GLU A 89 19.16 2.82 -0.13
C GLU A 89 20.69 2.79 0.05
N GLY A 90 21.36 3.82 -0.48
CA GLY A 90 22.82 3.91 -0.46
C GLY A 90 23.40 4.48 0.82
N GLU A 91 22.66 5.30 1.55
CA GLU A 91 23.13 5.90 2.78
C GLU A 91 23.34 4.84 3.85
N GLN A 92 24.53 4.81 4.47
CA GLN A 92 24.92 3.83 5.50
C GLN A 92 24.84 2.35 5.04
N ASN A 93 24.76 2.08 3.74
CA ASN A 93 24.70 0.73 3.17
C ASN A 93 25.90 0.47 2.25
N PRO A 94 27.02 -0.07 2.76
CA PRO A 94 28.20 -0.37 1.94
C PRO A 94 27.96 -1.46 0.88
N LYS A 95 26.85 -2.18 0.94
CA LYS A 95 26.44 -3.19 -0.05
C LYS A 95 25.45 -2.69 -1.09
N PHE A 96 25.14 -1.39 -1.10
CA PHE A 96 24.14 -0.80 -2.01
C PHE A 96 24.37 -1.13 -3.50
N ASN A 97 25.63 -1.28 -3.93
CA ASN A 97 25.96 -1.66 -5.31
C ASN A 97 25.87 -3.19 -5.56
N SER A 98 25.37 -3.97 -4.59
CA SER A 98 25.22 -5.43 -4.69
C SER A 98 23.76 -5.84 -4.59
N PRO A 99 22.97 -5.75 -5.67
CA PRO A 99 21.54 -6.10 -5.64
C PRO A 99 21.31 -7.56 -5.22
N THR A 100 22.28 -8.45 -5.39
CA THR A 100 22.20 -9.82 -4.91
C THR A 100 22.10 -9.91 -3.38
N TYR A 101 22.60 -8.90 -2.65
CA TYR A 101 22.43 -8.80 -1.21
C TYR A 101 20.97 -8.53 -0.85
N ALA A 102 20.34 -7.56 -1.52
CA ALA A 102 18.91 -7.28 -1.33
C ALA A 102 18.05 -8.52 -1.65
N MET A 103 18.36 -9.20 -2.77
CA MET A 103 17.63 -10.41 -3.15
C MET A 103 17.81 -11.55 -2.13
N ALA A 104 18.98 -11.70 -1.54
CA ALA A 104 19.22 -12.69 -0.48
C ALA A 104 18.38 -12.38 0.78
N PHE A 105 18.28 -11.11 1.18
CA PHE A 105 17.42 -10.66 2.29
C PHE A 105 15.94 -10.98 2.00
N LEU A 106 15.43 -10.55 0.84
CA LEU A 106 14.03 -10.74 0.46
C LEU A 106 13.64 -12.22 0.41
N ASN A 107 14.49 -13.06 -0.22
CA ASN A 107 14.25 -14.51 -0.28
C ASN A 107 14.26 -15.15 1.10
N TYR A 108 15.18 -14.74 1.98
CA TYR A 108 15.23 -15.26 3.34
C TYR A 108 13.98 -14.88 4.15
N VAL A 109 13.55 -13.60 4.09
CA VAL A 109 12.30 -13.17 4.75
C VAL A 109 11.11 -13.97 4.23
N LYS A 110 10.96 -14.10 2.90
CA LYS A 110 9.90 -14.90 2.28
C LYS A 110 9.92 -16.35 2.77
N GLN A 111 11.09 -16.98 2.81
CA GLN A 111 11.24 -18.38 3.24
C GLN A 111 10.86 -18.57 4.72
N GLN A 112 11.28 -17.65 5.59
CA GLN A 112 11.09 -17.80 7.04
C GLN A 112 9.69 -17.38 7.51
N THR A 113 9.02 -16.50 6.78
CA THR A 113 7.73 -15.94 7.21
C THR A 113 6.54 -16.40 6.37
N GLY A 114 6.77 -16.91 5.18
CA GLY A 114 5.72 -17.17 4.18
C GLY A 114 5.19 -15.89 3.51
N ILE A 115 5.59 -14.70 3.97
CA ILE A 115 5.16 -13.42 3.41
C ILE A 115 6.14 -12.98 2.32
N VAL A 116 5.63 -12.56 1.17
CA VAL A 116 6.46 -11.95 0.13
C VAL A 116 6.71 -10.48 0.49
N PRO A 117 7.94 -10.11 0.84
CA PRO A 117 8.24 -8.72 1.23
C PRO A 117 8.26 -7.80 0.01
N PHE A 118 7.93 -6.54 0.23
CA PHE A 118 8.15 -5.45 -0.71
C PHE A 118 9.62 -5.05 -0.73
N ILE A 119 10.05 -4.44 -1.83
CA ILE A 119 11.32 -3.73 -1.88
C ILE A 119 11.07 -2.25 -2.17
N TYR A 120 11.67 -1.38 -1.34
CA TYR A 120 11.70 0.06 -1.57
C TYR A 120 13.05 0.46 -2.15
N MET A 121 13.03 1.28 -3.18
CA MET A 121 14.20 1.93 -3.75
C MET A 121 13.81 3.10 -4.65
N SER A 122 14.79 3.97 -4.94
CA SER A 122 14.57 5.00 -5.95
C SER A 122 14.36 4.40 -7.33
N LYS A 123 13.53 5.04 -8.15
CA LYS A 123 13.22 4.64 -9.53
C LYS A 123 14.47 4.53 -10.41
N SER A 124 15.50 5.33 -10.12
CA SER A 124 16.81 5.22 -10.80
C SER A 124 17.49 3.89 -10.52
N VAL A 125 17.45 3.39 -9.29
CA VAL A 125 18.03 2.11 -8.86
C VAL A 125 17.27 0.94 -9.46
N CYS A 126 15.93 1.04 -9.56
CA CYS A 126 15.13 0.04 -10.27
C CYS A 126 15.68 -0.21 -11.69
N ARG A 127 16.01 0.84 -12.42
CA ARG A 127 16.54 0.77 -13.79
C ARG A 127 18.01 0.34 -13.86
N GLN A 128 18.84 0.92 -12.98
CA GLN A 128 20.29 0.67 -12.98
C GLN A 128 20.62 -0.80 -12.84
N TYR A 129 19.86 -1.51 -12.02
CA TYR A 129 20.10 -2.93 -11.71
C TYR A 129 18.97 -3.84 -12.20
N SER A 130 18.20 -3.43 -13.22
CA SER A 130 16.98 -4.11 -13.66
C SER A 130 17.13 -5.61 -13.89
N ARG A 131 18.26 -6.06 -14.45
CA ARG A 131 18.55 -7.48 -14.73
C ARG A 131 18.77 -8.36 -13.49
N TYR A 132 18.93 -7.75 -12.31
CA TYR A 132 19.18 -8.46 -11.06
C TYR A 132 17.94 -8.56 -10.17
N TRP A 133 16.90 -7.76 -10.46
CA TRP A 133 15.69 -7.76 -9.68
C TRP A 133 14.73 -8.85 -10.11
N ASP A 134 14.12 -9.52 -9.15
CA ASP A 134 13.00 -10.42 -9.36
C ASP A 134 11.69 -9.63 -9.13
N SER A 135 10.94 -9.42 -10.21
CA SER A 135 9.69 -8.64 -10.18
C SER A 135 8.54 -9.36 -9.47
N SER A 136 8.72 -10.60 -9.00
CA SER A 136 7.77 -11.26 -8.11
C SER A 136 7.73 -10.63 -6.70
N PHE A 137 8.77 -9.88 -6.32
CA PHE A 137 8.74 -9.02 -5.14
C PHE A 137 8.10 -7.68 -5.49
N PRO A 138 7.01 -7.27 -4.81
CA PRO A 138 6.31 -6.03 -5.14
C PRO A 138 7.18 -4.80 -4.86
N LEU A 139 7.09 -3.81 -5.75
CA LEU A 139 7.90 -2.60 -5.70
C LEU A 139 7.18 -1.46 -4.97
N TRP A 140 7.87 -0.82 -4.04
CA TRP A 140 7.61 0.52 -3.56
C TRP A 140 8.71 1.43 -4.13
N ALA A 141 8.37 2.28 -5.08
CA ALA A 141 9.34 3.12 -5.79
C ALA A 141 9.33 4.56 -5.27
N ALA A 142 10.49 5.19 -5.22
CA ALA A 142 10.60 6.62 -4.91
C ALA A 142 11.13 7.42 -6.10
N GLN A 143 10.46 8.55 -6.38
CA GLN A 143 10.98 9.58 -7.29
C GLN A 143 10.32 10.92 -6.98
N TYR A 144 11.12 11.96 -6.88
CA TYR A 144 10.63 13.28 -6.53
C TYR A 144 10.71 14.25 -7.71
N LYS A 145 9.70 15.09 -7.85
CA LYS A 145 9.74 16.26 -8.72
C LYS A 145 10.73 17.29 -8.16
N LYS A 146 11.28 18.18 -9.00
CA LYS A 146 12.19 19.25 -8.56
C LYS A 146 11.61 20.10 -7.42
N VAL A 147 10.30 20.33 -7.44
CA VAL A 147 9.55 20.93 -6.33
C VAL A 147 8.49 19.93 -5.92
N PRO A 148 8.75 19.11 -4.87
CA PRO A 148 7.82 18.09 -4.45
C PRO A 148 6.54 18.68 -3.86
N PRO A 149 5.38 18.01 -3.99
CA PRO A 149 4.14 18.41 -3.32
C PRO A 149 4.30 18.40 -1.79
N THR A 150 3.62 19.32 -1.12
CA THR A 150 3.56 19.38 0.35
C THR A 150 2.27 18.76 0.92
N THR A 151 1.32 18.41 0.06
CA THR A 151 0.08 17.72 0.40
C THR A 151 -0.14 16.53 -0.52
N TYR A 152 -1.12 15.68 -0.21
CA TYR A 152 -1.44 14.54 -1.06
C TYR A 152 -1.88 14.93 -2.48
N VAL A 153 -1.43 14.15 -3.46
CA VAL A 153 -1.84 14.24 -4.86
C VAL A 153 -2.24 12.87 -5.40
N TYR A 154 -3.34 12.81 -6.15
CA TYR A 154 -3.87 11.54 -6.69
C TYR A 154 -3.14 11.03 -7.93
N ASN A 155 -2.42 11.90 -8.62
CA ASN A 155 -1.63 11.56 -9.81
C ASN A 155 -0.25 12.24 -9.70
N PRO A 156 0.64 11.70 -8.86
CA PRO A 156 1.96 12.26 -8.68
C PRO A 156 2.78 12.16 -9.97
N TRP A 157 3.60 13.18 -10.19
CA TRP A 157 4.51 13.19 -11.34
C TRP A 157 5.50 12.01 -11.26
N THR A 158 5.72 11.37 -12.40
CA THR A 158 6.80 10.42 -12.62
C THR A 158 7.37 10.65 -14.02
N ASP A 159 8.64 10.31 -14.24
CA ASP A 159 9.20 10.30 -15.59
C ASP A 159 8.68 9.09 -16.38
N ASP A 160 8.88 9.10 -17.70
CA ASP A 160 8.44 8.08 -18.66
C ASP A 160 9.39 6.86 -18.77
N LYS A 161 10.44 6.80 -17.93
CA LYS A 161 11.53 5.81 -18.09
C LYS A 161 11.25 4.42 -17.51
N GLY A 162 10.03 4.17 -16.99
CA GLY A 162 9.64 2.87 -16.42
C GLY A 162 10.34 2.52 -15.08
N PHE A 163 10.09 1.31 -14.59
CA PHE A 163 10.55 0.82 -13.28
C PHE A 163 11.53 -0.37 -13.40
N GLY A 164 12.31 -0.44 -14.46
CA GLY A 164 13.31 -1.51 -14.64
C GLY A 164 12.67 -2.88 -14.87
N ALA A 165 12.80 -3.80 -13.91
CA ALA A 165 12.23 -5.16 -14.02
C ALA A 165 10.70 -5.19 -13.81
N TRP A 166 10.13 -4.14 -13.23
CA TRP A 166 8.68 -4.07 -12.96
C TRP A 166 7.96 -3.26 -14.04
N ASN A 167 6.77 -3.69 -14.42
CA ASN A 167 5.90 -2.91 -15.30
C ASN A 167 5.33 -1.68 -14.59
N THR A 168 5.07 -1.80 -13.28
CA THR A 168 4.56 -0.73 -12.42
C THR A 168 5.01 -0.95 -10.98
N CYS A 169 4.84 0.05 -10.11
CA CYS A 169 5.02 -0.11 -8.68
C CYS A 169 3.67 -0.29 -7.97
N LYS A 170 3.67 -0.89 -6.80
CA LYS A 170 2.48 -1.04 -5.94
C LYS A 170 2.29 0.17 -5.03
N ILE A 171 3.39 0.78 -4.61
CA ILE A 171 3.41 2.00 -3.78
C ILE A 171 4.42 2.96 -4.41
N TYR A 172 4.13 4.24 -4.34
CA TYR A 172 4.96 5.30 -4.92
C TYR A 172 5.15 6.44 -3.95
N GLN A 173 6.39 6.63 -3.48
CA GLN A 173 6.80 7.77 -2.68
C GLN A 173 7.18 8.92 -3.61
N TYR A 174 6.43 10.02 -3.54
CA TYR A 174 6.55 11.12 -4.50
C TYR A 174 6.96 12.44 -3.87
N SER A 175 7.07 12.50 -2.55
CA SER A 175 7.52 13.68 -1.82
C SER A 175 8.16 13.30 -0.49
N SER A 176 9.20 14.05 -0.11
CA SER A 176 9.78 14.07 1.24
C SER A 176 9.57 15.43 1.92
N LYS A 177 8.57 16.20 1.49
CA LYS A 177 8.30 17.59 1.93
C LYS A 177 6.85 17.78 2.36
N GLY A 178 6.13 16.69 2.68
CA GLY A 178 4.75 16.75 3.12
C GLY A 178 4.58 17.59 4.38
N GLN A 179 3.53 18.41 4.38
CA GLN A 179 3.11 19.25 5.50
C GLN A 179 1.67 18.87 5.83
N LEU A 180 1.51 17.92 6.74
CA LEU A 180 0.20 17.40 7.13
C LEU A 180 -0.09 17.71 8.60
N PRO A 181 -1.37 17.84 8.99
CA PRO A 181 -1.74 17.89 10.40
C PRO A 181 -1.16 16.70 11.18
N GLY A 182 -0.86 16.88 12.46
CA GLY A 182 -0.36 15.81 13.33
C GLY A 182 1.15 15.71 13.45
N TYR A 183 1.91 16.42 12.60
CA TYR A 183 3.36 16.53 12.71
C TYR A 183 3.87 17.89 12.26
N GLY A 184 4.77 18.50 13.03
CA GLY A 184 5.32 19.83 12.73
C GLY A 184 6.49 19.85 11.77
N GLY A 185 7.03 18.69 11.39
CA GLY A 185 8.12 18.54 10.42
C GLY A 185 7.63 18.05 9.06
N ALA A 186 8.58 17.83 8.15
CA ALA A 186 8.29 17.23 6.86
C ALA A 186 7.98 15.72 6.99
N LEU A 187 7.05 15.25 6.17
CA LEU A 187 6.66 13.86 6.04
C LEU A 187 6.91 13.37 4.61
N ASP A 188 7.25 12.11 4.50
CA ASP A 188 7.25 11.40 3.22
C ASP A 188 5.81 11.10 2.83
N LEU A 189 5.45 11.42 1.57
CA LEU A 189 4.10 11.22 1.04
C LEU A 189 4.09 10.10 0.03
N ASP A 190 3.19 9.15 0.27
CA ASP A 190 3.04 7.94 -0.52
C ASP A 190 1.66 7.83 -1.16
N LEU A 191 1.62 7.26 -2.35
CA LEU A 191 0.40 6.80 -3.00
C LEU A 191 0.46 5.28 -3.17
N SER A 192 -0.52 4.57 -2.63
CA SER A 192 -0.70 3.14 -2.89
C SER A 192 -1.65 2.94 -4.07
N TYR A 193 -1.21 2.17 -5.07
CA TYR A 193 -2.02 1.74 -6.22
C TYR A 193 -2.79 0.46 -5.94
N ILE A 194 -2.53 -0.21 -4.81
CA ILE A 194 -3.34 -1.32 -4.32
C ILE A 194 -4.40 -0.82 -3.34
N ASP A 195 -5.53 -1.49 -3.30
CA ASP A 195 -6.60 -1.20 -2.34
C ASP A 195 -6.35 -1.89 -0.98
N GLY A 196 -7.26 -1.64 -0.03
CA GLY A 196 -7.11 -2.22 1.31
C GLY A 196 -7.22 -3.74 1.33
N ALA A 197 -8.01 -4.34 0.44
CA ALA A 197 -8.14 -5.79 0.36
C ALA A 197 -6.86 -6.43 -0.18
N GLU A 198 -6.26 -5.85 -1.23
CA GLU A 198 -4.98 -6.29 -1.76
C GLU A 198 -3.85 -6.06 -0.73
N TRP A 199 -3.87 -4.94 0.01
CA TRP A 199 -2.92 -4.70 1.09
C TRP A 199 -2.94 -5.81 2.14
N LEU A 200 -4.14 -6.20 2.60
CA LEU A 200 -4.29 -7.27 3.59
C LEU A 200 -3.84 -8.64 3.07
N ARG A 201 -4.06 -8.94 1.79
CA ARG A 201 -3.53 -10.18 1.16
C ARG A 201 -2.00 -10.20 1.14
N TRP A 202 -1.36 -9.09 0.82
CA TRP A 202 0.11 -8.98 0.90
C TRP A 202 0.60 -9.11 2.34
N ALA A 203 -0.12 -8.55 3.30
CA ALA A 203 0.24 -8.62 4.72
C ALA A 203 0.09 -10.03 5.31
N SER A 204 -0.96 -10.77 4.93
CA SER A 204 -1.25 -12.13 5.45
C SER A 204 -0.46 -13.24 4.73
N GLY A 205 0.08 -12.95 3.54
CA GLY A 205 0.68 -13.96 2.67
C GLY A 205 -0.35 -14.76 1.84
N ASP A 206 -1.62 -14.40 1.91
CA ASP A 206 -2.70 -15.02 1.11
C ASP A 206 -2.65 -14.50 -0.33
N LEU A 207 -1.53 -14.74 -0.99
CA LEU A 207 -1.38 -14.46 -2.41
C LEU A 207 -2.24 -15.47 -3.19
N VAL A 208 -3.32 -15.00 -3.78
CA VAL A 208 -3.97 -15.78 -4.84
C VAL A 208 -2.96 -15.87 -5.98
N PRO A 209 -2.57 -17.08 -6.44
CA PRO A 209 -1.76 -17.20 -7.65
C PRO A 209 -2.46 -16.38 -8.75
N GLU A 210 -1.75 -15.48 -9.40
CA GLU A 210 -2.24 -14.91 -10.67
C GLU A 210 -2.58 -16.10 -11.58
N GLN A 211 -3.87 -16.35 -11.82
CA GLN A 211 -4.24 -17.20 -12.93
C GLN A 211 -3.64 -16.57 -14.19
N PRO A 212 -3.01 -17.36 -15.08
CA PRO A 212 -2.55 -16.86 -16.35
C PRO A 212 -3.73 -16.16 -17.01
N THR A 213 -3.68 -14.84 -17.10
CA THR A 213 -4.65 -14.08 -17.89
C THR A 213 -4.43 -14.46 -19.35
N GLU A 214 -5.42 -15.12 -19.96
CA GLU A 214 -5.48 -15.19 -21.41
C GLU A 214 -5.32 -13.76 -21.97
N PRO A 215 -4.62 -13.59 -23.11
CA PRO A 215 -4.36 -12.27 -23.66
C PRO A 215 -5.69 -11.59 -23.98
N VAL A 216 -6.02 -10.57 -23.19
CA VAL A 216 -7.14 -9.66 -23.48
C VAL A 216 -6.75 -8.85 -24.71
N PRO A 217 -7.58 -8.82 -25.77
CA PRO A 217 -7.32 -8.01 -26.95
C PRO A 217 -7.20 -6.53 -26.58
N PRO A 218 -6.37 -5.73 -27.27
CA PRO A 218 -6.04 -4.36 -26.88
C PRO A 218 -7.29 -3.48 -26.86
N GLN A 219 -7.69 -3.03 -25.67
CA GLN A 219 -8.66 -1.95 -25.54
C GLN A 219 -7.93 -0.61 -25.58
N THR A 220 -8.29 0.19 -26.55
CA THR A 220 -7.84 1.58 -26.72
C THR A 220 -8.20 2.42 -25.49
N THR A 221 -7.17 2.95 -24.81
CA THR A 221 -7.30 3.83 -23.66
C THR A 221 -7.69 5.23 -24.08
N SER A 222 -8.90 5.62 -23.71
CA SER A 222 -9.25 7.04 -23.50
C SER A 222 -9.53 7.22 -22.02
N GLY A 223 -8.75 8.07 -21.36
CA GLY A 223 -8.71 8.20 -19.91
C GLY A 223 -10.01 8.71 -19.30
N THR A 224 -10.71 7.83 -18.62
CA THR A 224 -11.65 8.16 -17.54
C THR A 224 -11.61 7.00 -16.55
N ASN A 225 -11.52 7.27 -15.26
CA ASN A 225 -11.67 6.27 -14.19
C ASN A 225 -13.06 5.63 -14.31
N VAL A 226 -13.17 4.52 -15.05
CA VAL A 226 -14.44 3.81 -15.23
C VAL A 226 -14.54 2.75 -14.15
N TYR A 227 -15.12 3.11 -13.02
CA TYR A 227 -15.59 2.12 -12.06
C TYR A 227 -16.60 1.17 -12.71
N PRO A 228 -16.54 -0.14 -12.45
CA PRO A 228 -17.47 -1.09 -13.07
C PRO A 228 -18.92 -0.81 -12.67
N THR A 229 -19.83 -1.02 -13.57
CA THR A 229 -21.27 -1.03 -13.22
C THR A 229 -21.57 -2.31 -12.46
N LEU A 230 -22.13 -2.18 -11.23
CA LEU A 230 -22.48 -3.31 -10.39
C LEU A 230 -24.00 -3.44 -10.27
N LYS A 231 -24.51 -4.66 -10.34
CA LYS A 231 -25.93 -4.98 -10.28
C LYS A 231 -26.18 -6.33 -9.60
N ARG A 232 -27.43 -6.62 -9.30
CA ARG A 232 -27.81 -7.90 -8.70
C ARG A 232 -27.31 -9.09 -9.54
N GLY A 233 -26.66 -10.03 -8.87
CA GLY A 233 -26.04 -11.21 -9.46
C GLY A 233 -24.53 -11.10 -9.58
N ASP A 234 -23.98 -9.89 -9.57
CA ASP A 234 -22.53 -9.69 -9.69
C ASP A 234 -21.79 -10.21 -8.44
N ARG A 235 -20.56 -10.67 -8.68
CA ARG A 235 -19.63 -11.16 -7.64
C ARG A 235 -18.29 -10.51 -7.86
N SER A 236 -17.83 -9.66 -6.93
CA SER A 236 -16.54 -8.99 -7.04
C SER A 236 -16.14 -8.31 -5.72
N GLU A 237 -14.89 -7.93 -5.61
CA GLU A 237 -14.41 -7.10 -4.50
C GLU A 237 -15.04 -5.69 -4.52
N TYR A 238 -15.41 -5.17 -5.67
CA TYR A 238 -16.18 -3.93 -5.76
C TYR A 238 -17.56 -4.05 -5.10
N VAL A 239 -18.21 -5.21 -5.22
CA VAL A 239 -19.45 -5.50 -4.51
C VAL A 239 -19.20 -5.57 -3.01
N ARG A 240 -18.14 -6.23 -2.58
CA ARG A 240 -17.76 -6.32 -1.17
C ARG A 240 -17.46 -4.93 -0.58
N ALA A 241 -16.69 -4.11 -1.29
CA ALA A 241 -16.38 -2.75 -0.89
C ALA A 241 -17.65 -1.92 -0.69
N TRP A 242 -18.60 -1.99 -1.64
CA TRP A 242 -19.89 -1.34 -1.52
C TRP A 242 -20.75 -1.87 -0.34
N GLN A 243 -20.74 -3.18 -0.10
CA GLN A 243 -21.43 -3.77 1.05
C GLN A 243 -20.85 -3.26 2.38
N THR A 244 -19.52 -3.21 2.49
CA THR A 244 -18.82 -2.66 3.66
C THR A 244 -19.21 -1.20 3.85
N PHE A 245 -19.11 -0.40 2.80
CA PHE A 245 -19.48 1.02 2.82
C PHE A 245 -20.95 1.24 3.25
N LEU A 246 -21.89 0.51 2.67
CA LEU A 246 -23.31 0.59 3.00
C LEU A 246 -23.56 0.26 4.48
N ASN A 247 -22.96 -0.81 4.98
CA ASN A 247 -23.10 -1.21 6.39
C ASN A 247 -22.55 -0.14 7.35
N LEU A 248 -21.38 0.43 7.04
CA LEU A 248 -20.78 1.51 7.84
C LEU A 248 -21.61 2.79 7.84
N ASN A 249 -22.40 3.03 6.79
CA ASN A 249 -23.28 4.19 6.67
C ASN A 249 -24.75 3.92 7.07
N GLY A 250 -25.02 2.81 7.77
CA GLY A 250 -26.35 2.50 8.30
C GLY A 250 -27.31 1.84 7.30
N TYR A 251 -26.86 1.51 6.09
CA TYR A 251 -27.64 0.80 5.08
C TYR A 251 -27.35 -0.70 5.14
N SER A 252 -27.90 -1.39 6.12
CA SER A 252 -27.61 -2.81 6.36
C SER A 252 -27.90 -3.69 5.14
N CYS A 253 -26.85 -4.31 4.60
CA CYS A 253 -26.92 -5.29 3.50
C CYS A 253 -26.51 -6.71 3.91
N GLY A 254 -26.30 -6.96 5.21
CA GLY A 254 -25.79 -8.23 5.74
C GLY A 254 -24.28 -8.32 5.65
N THR A 255 -23.75 -9.55 5.63
CA THR A 255 -22.30 -9.79 5.51
C THR A 255 -21.77 -9.21 4.19
N ALA A 256 -20.61 -8.57 4.24
CA ALA A 256 -19.89 -8.11 3.05
C ALA A 256 -19.18 -9.30 2.40
N ASP A 257 -19.94 -10.12 1.68
CA ASP A 257 -19.50 -11.40 1.09
C ASP A 257 -19.06 -11.27 -0.38
N GLY A 258 -19.15 -10.06 -0.94
CA GLY A 258 -18.82 -9.80 -2.34
C GLY A 258 -19.90 -10.27 -3.34
N ILE A 259 -21.08 -10.70 -2.88
CA ILE A 259 -22.18 -11.17 -3.71
C ILE A 259 -23.30 -10.15 -3.71
N PHE A 260 -23.63 -9.56 -4.85
CA PHE A 260 -24.71 -8.60 -4.98
C PHE A 260 -26.08 -9.29 -4.91
N GLY A 261 -26.48 -9.64 -3.70
CA GLY A 261 -27.75 -10.32 -3.39
C GLY A 261 -28.92 -9.36 -3.24
N ALA A 262 -30.07 -9.92 -2.80
CA ALA A 262 -31.29 -9.14 -2.56
C ALA A 262 -31.12 -8.10 -1.45
N LYS A 263 -30.36 -8.42 -0.39
CA LYS A 263 -30.08 -7.49 0.72
C LYS A 263 -29.22 -6.31 0.24
N THR A 264 -28.18 -6.60 -0.55
CA THR A 264 -27.32 -5.58 -1.16
C THR A 264 -28.13 -4.67 -2.10
N LEU A 265 -29.00 -5.25 -2.95
CA LEU A 265 -29.90 -4.49 -3.82
C LEU A 265 -30.79 -3.53 -3.02
N LYS A 266 -31.39 -4.00 -1.92
CA LYS A 266 -32.25 -3.16 -1.06
C LYS A 266 -31.45 -2.00 -0.46
N ALA A 267 -30.24 -2.26 0.04
CA ALA A 267 -29.38 -1.26 0.64
C ALA A 267 -28.90 -0.22 -0.38
N VAL A 268 -28.52 -0.64 -1.60
CA VAL A 268 -28.14 0.26 -2.70
C VAL A 268 -29.29 1.18 -3.09
N LYS A 269 -30.52 0.64 -3.23
CA LYS A 269 -31.71 1.47 -3.53
C LYS A 269 -32.02 2.49 -2.43
N ALA A 270 -31.83 2.10 -1.17
CA ALA A 270 -31.99 3.01 -0.05
C ALA A 270 -30.97 4.13 -0.07
N TRP A 271 -29.69 3.80 -0.33
CA TRP A 271 -28.62 4.76 -0.52
C TRP A 271 -28.92 5.74 -1.66
N GLN A 272 -29.27 5.22 -2.83
CA GLN A 272 -29.60 6.03 -4.01
C GLN A 272 -30.73 7.02 -3.71
N LYS A 273 -31.81 6.56 -3.05
CA LYS A 273 -32.91 7.42 -2.66
C LYS A 273 -32.48 8.53 -1.70
N ALA A 274 -31.67 8.21 -0.69
CA ALA A 274 -31.20 9.18 0.29
C ALA A 274 -30.27 10.26 -0.34
N HIS A 275 -29.64 9.94 -1.46
CA HIS A 275 -28.71 10.84 -2.17
C HIS A 275 -29.34 11.46 -3.46
N GLY A 276 -30.68 11.44 -3.59
CA GLY A 276 -31.38 12.07 -4.71
C GLY A 276 -31.14 11.40 -6.06
N LEU A 277 -30.67 10.14 -6.07
CA LEU A 277 -30.43 9.37 -7.28
C LEU A 277 -31.66 8.52 -7.66
N LYS A 278 -31.72 8.11 -8.92
CA LYS A 278 -32.72 7.09 -9.35
C LYS A 278 -32.41 5.78 -8.58
N ALA A 279 -33.38 5.30 -7.81
CA ALA A 279 -33.24 4.09 -6.99
C ALA A 279 -33.44 2.81 -7.84
N ASP A 280 -32.63 2.62 -8.87
CA ASP A 280 -32.68 1.45 -9.76
C ASP A 280 -31.94 0.23 -9.19
N GLY A 281 -31.08 0.44 -8.21
CA GLY A 281 -30.27 -0.60 -7.61
C GLY A 281 -29.05 -1.00 -8.45
N ILE A 282 -28.66 -0.14 -9.39
CA ILE A 282 -27.45 -0.31 -10.21
C ILE A 282 -26.41 0.70 -9.75
N ILE A 283 -25.24 0.23 -9.35
CA ILE A 283 -24.11 1.08 -8.99
C ILE A 283 -23.36 1.45 -10.28
N GLY A 284 -23.86 2.46 -10.97
CA GLY A 284 -23.22 3.06 -12.15
C GLY A 284 -22.47 4.34 -11.81
N ALA A 285 -21.96 5.06 -12.82
CA ALA A 285 -21.14 6.26 -12.64
C ALA A 285 -21.73 7.29 -11.68
N LYS A 286 -23.03 7.58 -11.74
CA LYS A 286 -23.69 8.52 -10.83
C LYS A 286 -23.74 8.04 -9.38
N THR A 287 -23.88 6.72 -9.16
CA THR A 287 -23.88 6.12 -7.83
C THR A 287 -22.48 6.09 -7.26
N TRP A 288 -21.48 5.80 -8.08
CA TRP A 288 -20.06 5.93 -7.67
C TRP A 288 -19.70 7.37 -7.29
N ALA A 289 -20.16 8.35 -8.08
CA ALA A 289 -19.92 9.76 -7.80
C ALA A 289 -20.66 10.29 -6.56
N SER A 290 -21.66 9.56 -6.03
CA SER A 290 -22.38 9.93 -4.80
C SER A 290 -21.67 9.48 -3.52
N LEU A 291 -20.58 8.73 -3.63
CA LEU A 291 -19.76 8.46 -2.46
C LEU A 291 -19.24 9.79 -1.91
N PRO A 292 -19.34 10.03 -0.59
CA PRO A 292 -18.76 11.24 -0.01
C PRO A 292 -17.28 11.26 -0.38
N MET A 293 -16.87 12.29 -1.10
CA MET A 293 -15.44 12.59 -1.19
C MET A 293 -15.02 12.87 0.24
N LEU A 294 -14.15 12.02 0.78
CA LEU A 294 -13.55 12.26 2.08
C LEU A 294 -12.85 13.61 2.00
N SER A 295 -13.51 14.62 2.57
CA SER A 295 -13.01 15.99 2.71
C SER A 295 -11.86 16.04 3.70
#